data_41c9165c70b6e8aeab1d5a449454caee
#
_entry.id   41c9165c70b6e8aeab1d5a449454caee
#
_cell.length_a   1.000
_cell.length_b   1.000
_cell.length_c   1.000
_cell.angle_alpha   90.00
_cell.angle_beta   90.00
_cell.angle_gamma   90.00
#
_symmetry.space_group_name_H-M   'P 1'
#
loop_
_entity.id
_entity.type
_entity.pdbx_description
1 polymer ?
#
loop_
_entity_poly.entity_id
_entity_poly.type
_entity_poly.pdbx_seq_one_letter_code
_entity_poly.pdbx_strand_id
1 'polypeptide(L)'
;MHIIFVILITLMTHTIFQAESCGCCGGKGHVEKTIGFIKITEPYFISNKGAANAAVYLTINNTGNDDDELVSASFFGAMIPKVELHTHVIDDAGVARMRKVDALRVGAQGGKMLKPGEDHIMLMNVTDKLPDMQSIDLTLRFKKAGKVTVTFKKKDLKVSCCAGHS
;
A
#
# COMPACT_ATOMS: atom_id res chain seq x y z
N MET A 1 62.32 -20.93 -42.78
CA MET A 1 61.59 -21.96 -42.03
C MET A 1 60.52 -21.24 -41.24
N HIS A 2 59.32 -21.05 -41.84
CA HIS A 2 58.21 -20.26 -41.32
C HIS A 2 57.20 -21.22 -40.71
N ILE A 3 56.99 -21.12 -39.43
CA ILE A 3 55.95 -21.89 -38.69
C ILE A 3 54.71 -20.97 -38.64
N ILE A 4 53.71 -21.34 -39.40
CA ILE A 4 52.39 -20.69 -39.41
C ILE A 4 51.59 -21.22 -38.21
N PHE A 5 51.32 -20.36 -37.25
CA PHE A 5 50.45 -20.65 -36.12
C PHE A 5 49.01 -20.40 -36.51
N VAL A 6 48.26 -21.43 -36.81
CA VAL A 6 46.80 -21.34 -37.06
C VAL A 6 46.10 -21.27 -35.76
N ILE A 7 45.58 -20.10 -35.38
CA ILE A 7 44.70 -19.96 -34.22
C ILE A 7 43.29 -20.31 -34.65
N LEU A 8 42.83 -21.46 -34.16
CA LEU A 8 41.45 -21.92 -34.30
C LEU A 8 40.57 -21.21 -33.28
N ILE A 9 39.85 -20.18 -33.74
CA ILE A 9 38.84 -19.48 -32.92
C ILE A 9 37.56 -20.31 -32.94
N THR A 10 37.34 -21.09 -31.90
CA THR A 10 36.06 -21.78 -31.63
C THR A 10 35.03 -20.74 -31.21
N LEU A 11 34.08 -20.46 -32.08
CA LEU A 11 32.92 -19.62 -31.84
C LEU A 11 31.95 -20.39 -30.92
N MET A 12 32.02 -20.11 -29.62
CA MET A 12 31.07 -20.64 -28.67
C MET A 12 29.77 -19.82 -28.77
N THR A 13 28.80 -20.35 -29.50
CA THR A 13 27.45 -19.81 -29.54
C THR A 13 26.76 -20.04 -28.20
N HIS A 14 26.72 -18.97 -27.38
CA HIS A 14 25.87 -18.94 -26.22
C HIS A 14 24.42 -18.81 -26.67
N THR A 15 23.69 -19.90 -26.69
CA THR A 15 22.23 -19.88 -26.75
C THR A 15 21.71 -19.28 -25.45
N ILE A 16 21.32 -18.00 -25.51
CA ILE A 16 20.56 -17.35 -24.45
C ILE A 16 19.19 -18.02 -24.44
N PHE A 17 18.97 -18.90 -23.46
CA PHE A 17 17.65 -19.42 -23.13
C PHE A 17 16.85 -18.25 -22.53
N GLN A 18 16.08 -17.56 -23.36
CA GLN A 18 15.07 -16.62 -22.90
C GLN A 18 13.94 -17.45 -22.26
N ALA A 19 13.90 -17.44 -20.93
CA ALA A 19 12.72 -17.88 -20.21
C ALA A 19 11.61 -16.85 -20.52
N GLU A 20 10.71 -17.20 -21.43
CA GLU A 20 9.47 -16.47 -21.63
C GLU A 20 8.66 -16.56 -20.34
N SER A 21 8.66 -15.47 -19.56
CA SER A 21 7.78 -15.32 -18.41
C SER A 21 6.34 -15.27 -18.91
N CYS A 22 5.56 -16.26 -18.55
CA CYS A 22 4.13 -16.33 -18.76
C CYS A 22 3.47 -15.04 -18.24
N GLY A 23 3.13 -14.13 -19.13
CA GLY A 23 2.47 -12.85 -18.85
C GLY A 23 0.97 -13.03 -18.61
N CYS A 24 0.56 -13.69 -17.55
CA CYS A 24 -0.83 -13.79 -17.11
C CYS A 24 -1.08 -13.21 -15.72
N CYS A 25 -0.30 -12.19 -15.32
CA CYS A 25 -0.67 -11.35 -14.19
C CYS A 25 -0.92 -9.95 -14.71
N GLY A 26 -2.21 -9.62 -14.90
CA GLY A 26 -2.65 -8.25 -15.18
C GLY A 26 -1.99 -7.32 -14.17
N GLY A 27 -1.06 -6.49 -14.64
CA GLY A 27 -0.32 -5.53 -13.84
C GLY A 27 -1.29 -4.55 -13.19
N LYS A 28 -1.71 -4.83 -11.96
CA LYS A 28 -2.28 -3.83 -11.08
C LYS A 28 -1.18 -2.81 -10.87
N GLY A 29 -1.33 -1.62 -11.45
CA GLY A 29 -0.37 -0.54 -11.30
C GLY A 29 -0.06 -0.33 -9.81
N HIS A 30 1.07 -0.86 -9.38
CA HIS A 30 1.56 -0.77 -8.03
C HIS A 30 1.96 0.69 -7.81
N VAL A 31 1.11 1.48 -7.18
CA VAL A 31 1.48 2.84 -6.79
C VAL A 31 2.46 2.71 -5.63
N GLU A 32 3.67 3.17 -5.87
CA GLU A 32 4.73 3.18 -4.89
C GLU A 32 5.18 4.61 -4.63
N LYS A 33 5.36 4.96 -3.37
CA LYS A 33 5.85 6.26 -2.96
C LYS A 33 6.91 6.09 -1.88
N THR A 34 8.01 6.81 -2.01
CA THR A 34 9.13 6.74 -1.05
C THR A 34 9.41 8.12 -0.47
N ILE A 35 9.68 8.17 0.84
CA ILE A 35 10.19 9.35 1.54
C ILE A 35 11.26 8.89 2.56
N GLY A 36 12.50 9.33 2.38
CA GLY A 36 13.61 8.84 3.17
C GLY A 36 13.71 7.31 3.11
N PHE A 37 13.66 6.65 4.24
CA PHE A 37 13.68 5.19 4.35
C PHE A 37 12.28 4.56 4.40
N ILE A 38 11.22 5.37 4.32
CA ILE A 38 9.83 4.89 4.31
C ILE A 38 9.38 4.68 2.88
N LYS A 39 8.95 3.45 2.57
CA LYS A 39 8.38 3.03 1.30
C LYS A 39 6.91 2.67 1.51
N ILE A 40 6.03 3.29 0.74
CA ILE A 40 4.58 3.09 0.79
C ILE A 40 4.16 2.32 -0.45
N THR A 41 3.44 1.23 -0.25
CA THR A 41 2.97 0.35 -1.32
C THR A 41 1.50 0.02 -1.15
N GLU A 42 0.84 -0.35 -2.24
CA GLU A 42 -0.56 -0.79 -2.27
C GLU A 42 -1.57 0.18 -1.61
N PRO A 43 -1.49 1.50 -1.87
CA PRO A 43 -2.43 2.44 -1.31
C PRO A 43 -3.82 2.30 -1.97
N TYR A 44 -4.86 2.03 -1.16
CA TYR A 44 -6.24 2.00 -1.63
C TYR A 44 -7.21 2.47 -0.56
N PHE A 45 -8.41 2.87 -0.99
CA PHE A 45 -9.50 3.20 -0.08
C PHE A 45 -10.78 2.46 -0.46
N ILE A 46 -11.64 2.28 0.53
CA ILE A 46 -12.98 1.70 0.37
C ILE A 46 -13.98 2.72 0.86
N SER A 47 -14.95 3.05 -0.01
CA SER A 47 -16.06 3.93 0.31
C SER A 47 -17.33 3.38 -0.32
N ASN A 48 -18.39 3.31 0.47
CA ASN A 48 -19.70 2.84 0.02
C ASN A 48 -20.65 4.02 -0.10
N LYS A 49 -21.58 3.95 -1.06
CA LYS A 49 -22.66 4.96 -1.21
C LYS A 49 -23.50 5.02 0.06
N GLY A 50 -23.79 6.24 0.53
CA GLY A 50 -24.57 6.48 1.73
C GLY A 50 -23.83 6.24 3.06
N ALA A 51 -22.56 5.85 3.02
CA ALA A 51 -21.75 5.72 4.24
C ALA A 51 -21.12 7.06 4.61
N ALA A 52 -21.31 7.48 5.86
CA ALA A 52 -20.67 8.69 6.40
C ALA A 52 -19.15 8.58 6.57
N ASN A 53 -18.62 7.37 6.50
CA ASN A 53 -17.20 7.09 6.74
C ASN A 53 -16.63 6.20 5.64
N ALA A 54 -15.32 6.33 5.40
CA ALA A 54 -14.56 5.48 4.50
C ALA A 54 -13.24 5.05 5.18
N ALA A 55 -12.65 3.98 4.68
CA ALA A 55 -11.41 3.44 5.24
C ALA A 55 -10.30 3.41 4.19
N VAL A 56 -9.09 3.68 4.62
CA VAL A 56 -7.88 3.76 3.79
C VAL A 56 -6.86 2.76 4.31
N TYR A 57 -6.24 2.06 3.38
CA TYR A 57 -5.31 0.98 3.63
C TYR A 57 -4.04 1.15 2.79
N LEU A 58 -2.93 0.70 3.31
CA LEU A 58 -1.62 0.74 2.65
C LEU A 58 -0.63 -0.17 3.38
N THR A 59 0.48 -0.46 2.73
CA THR A 59 1.62 -1.09 3.38
C THR A 59 2.74 -0.06 3.50
N ILE A 60 3.32 0.06 4.69
CA ILE A 60 4.44 0.94 5.00
C ILE A 60 5.64 0.04 5.32
N ASN A 61 6.73 0.19 4.58
CA ASN A 61 7.99 -0.50 4.85
C ASN A 61 9.04 0.52 5.25
N ASN A 62 9.70 0.29 6.38
CA ASN A 62 10.79 1.09 6.87
C ASN A 62 12.10 0.34 6.62
N THR A 63 12.92 0.81 5.72
CA THR A 63 14.23 0.26 5.38
C THR A 63 15.38 0.90 6.17
N GLY A 64 15.04 1.86 7.05
CA GLY A 64 15.99 2.54 7.93
C GLY A 64 16.32 1.73 9.17
N ASN A 65 17.38 2.13 9.86
CA ASN A 65 17.85 1.48 11.09
C ASN A 65 17.12 1.98 12.36
N ASP A 66 16.26 2.96 12.22
CA ASP A 66 15.48 3.56 13.30
C ASP A 66 13.99 3.36 13.09
N ASP A 67 13.27 3.19 14.18
CA ASP A 67 11.80 3.22 14.16
C ASP A 67 11.29 4.58 13.70
N ASP A 68 10.18 4.59 12.98
CA ASP A 68 9.39 5.78 12.68
C ASP A 68 7.94 5.59 13.10
N GLU A 69 7.16 6.66 13.09
CA GLU A 69 5.75 6.65 13.48
C GLU A 69 4.93 7.44 12.44
N LEU A 70 3.84 6.84 11.95
CA LEU A 70 2.81 7.58 11.24
C LEU A 70 1.96 8.31 12.28
N VAL A 71 2.10 9.64 12.37
CA VAL A 71 1.47 10.46 13.41
C VAL A 71 0.20 11.16 12.94
N SER A 72 0.00 11.34 11.65
CA SER A 72 -1.26 11.85 11.11
C SER A 72 -1.42 11.57 9.63
N ALA A 73 -2.66 11.61 9.18
CA ALA A 73 -3.04 11.69 7.79
C ALA A 73 -4.02 12.86 7.61
N SER A 74 -3.99 13.53 6.47
CA SER A 74 -4.87 14.67 6.18
C SER A 74 -5.27 14.71 4.72
N PHE A 75 -6.45 15.25 4.45
CA PHE A 75 -6.97 15.52 3.12
C PHE A 75 -7.04 17.04 2.93
N PHE A 76 -6.68 17.52 1.75
CA PHE A 76 -6.83 18.93 1.41
C PHE A 76 -8.17 19.16 0.73
N GLY A 77 -9.12 19.78 1.48
CA GLY A 77 -10.45 20.12 0.97
C GLY A 77 -11.57 19.77 1.93
N ALA A 78 -12.78 20.26 1.65
CA ALA A 78 -13.96 20.08 2.49
C ALA A 78 -14.65 18.71 2.34
N MET A 79 -14.24 17.89 1.36
CA MET A 79 -14.85 16.58 1.09
C MET A 79 -14.64 15.57 2.22
N ILE A 80 -13.50 15.66 2.90
CA ILE A 80 -13.12 14.81 4.03
C ILE A 80 -12.70 15.70 5.18
N PRO A 81 -13.64 16.15 6.02
CA PRO A 81 -13.35 17.13 7.08
C PRO A 81 -12.49 16.56 8.21
N LYS A 82 -12.46 15.24 8.38
CA LYS A 82 -11.73 14.61 9.48
C LYS A 82 -11.09 13.30 9.05
N VAL A 83 -9.80 13.16 9.38
CA VAL A 83 -9.00 11.95 9.12
C VAL A 83 -8.37 11.50 10.44
N GLU A 84 -8.51 10.24 10.80
CA GLU A 84 -7.99 9.69 12.05
C GLU A 84 -7.25 8.36 11.80
N LEU A 85 -6.29 8.07 12.67
CA LEU A 85 -5.62 6.76 12.73
C LEU A 85 -6.41 5.89 13.71
N HIS A 86 -6.77 4.69 13.30
CA HIS A 86 -7.55 3.74 14.10
C HIS A 86 -6.85 2.39 14.18
N THR A 87 -7.05 1.73 15.31
CA THR A 87 -6.64 0.33 15.54
C THR A 87 -7.82 -0.49 16.03
N HIS A 88 -7.75 -1.80 15.83
CA HIS A 88 -8.68 -2.72 16.47
C HIS A 88 -8.07 -3.26 17.76
N VAL A 89 -8.84 -3.20 18.82
CA VAL A 89 -8.51 -3.77 20.13
C VAL A 89 -9.60 -4.78 20.48
N ILE A 90 -9.19 -5.97 20.88
CA ILE A 90 -10.12 -6.94 21.45
C ILE A 90 -10.25 -6.62 22.94
N ASP A 91 -11.47 -6.35 23.41
CA ASP A 91 -11.73 -6.08 24.82
C ASP A 91 -11.76 -7.39 25.63
N ASP A 92 -11.85 -7.26 26.96
CA ASP A 92 -11.84 -8.39 27.88
C ASP A 92 -13.03 -9.35 27.68
N ALA A 93 -14.07 -8.90 26.97
CA ALA A 93 -15.22 -9.71 26.57
C ALA A 93 -15.04 -10.40 25.20
N GLY A 94 -13.86 -10.27 24.58
CA GLY A 94 -13.57 -10.83 23.25
C GLY A 94 -14.18 -10.05 22.09
N VAL A 95 -14.68 -8.83 22.33
CA VAL A 95 -15.31 -8.00 21.30
C VAL A 95 -14.28 -7.09 20.65
N ALA A 96 -14.18 -7.16 19.33
CA ALA A 96 -13.31 -6.26 18.56
C ALA A 96 -13.90 -4.84 18.53
N ARG A 97 -13.13 -3.86 18.99
CA ARG A 97 -13.49 -2.43 19.00
C ARG A 97 -12.46 -1.61 18.26
N MET A 98 -12.94 -0.72 17.41
CA MET A 98 -12.08 0.30 16.80
C MET A 98 -11.79 1.41 17.80
N ARG A 99 -10.53 1.78 17.93
CA ARG A 99 -10.10 2.91 18.77
C ARG A 99 -9.19 3.83 17.96
N LYS A 100 -9.39 5.13 18.16
CA LYS A 100 -8.46 6.14 17.65
C LYS A 100 -7.12 5.99 18.39
N VAL A 101 -6.04 6.17 17.65
CA VAL A 101 -4.68 6.22 18.17
C VAL A 101 -3.96 7.48 17.67
N ASP A 102 -3.00 7.97 18.45
CA ASP A 102 -2.24 9.18 18.10
C ASP A 102 -1.11 8.89 17.11
N ALA A 103 -0.63 7.66 17.06
CA ALA A 103 0.41 7.24 16.14
C ALA A 103 0.37 5.72 15.88
N LEU A 104 0.88 5.33 14.71
CA LEU A 104 1.12 3.94 14.32
C LEU A 104 2.63 3.75 14.14
N ARG A 105 3.23 2.93 15.01
CA ARG A 105 4.67 2.62 14.97
C ARG A 105 5.01 1.77 13.77
N VAL A 106 6.11 2.11 13.09
CA VAL A 106 6.74 1.34 12.01
C VAL A 106 8.16 1.03 12.42
N GLY A 107 8.41 -0.22 12.81
CA GLY A 107 9.72 -0.65 13.32
C GLY A 107 10.84 -0.50 12.29
N ALA A 108 12.08 -0.33 12.79
CA ALA A 108 13.27 -0.34 11.96
C ALA A 108 13.41 -1.65 11.19
N GLN A 109 13.86 -1.60 9.94
CA GLN A 109 14.00 -2.76 9.04
C GLN A 109 12.71 -3.61 8.98
N GLY A 110 11.53 -2.97 9.15
CA GLY A 110 10.25 -3.64 9.31
C GLY A 110 9.14 -3.05 8.46
N GLY A 111 8.00 -3.74 8.46
CA GLY A 111 6.80 -3.32 7.77
C GLY A 111 5.60 -3.18 8.70
N LYS A 112 4.70 -2.29 8.33
CA LYS A 112 3.39 -2.09 8.95
C LYS A 112 2.33 -2.15 7.85
N MET A 113 1.47 -3.14 7.90
CA MET A 113 0.35 -3.26 6.97
C MET A 113 -0.92 -2.73 7.63
N LEU A 114 -1.53 -1.73 7.00
CA LEU A 114 -2.85 -1.24 7.35
C LEU A 114 -3.86 -2.00 6.49
N LYS A 115 -4.71 -2.82 7.12
CA LYS A 115 -5.67 -3.70 6.42
C LYS A 115 -7.01 -3.80 7.17
N PRO A 116 -8.08 -4.25 6.50
CA PRO A 116 -9.36 -4.47 7.15
C PRO A 116 -9.24 -5.39 8.38
N GLY A 117 -9.86 -4.98 9.49
CA GLY A 117 -9.80 -5.72 10.75
C GLY A 117 -8.57 -5.44 11.62
N GLU A 118 -7.66 -4.61 11.16
CA GLU A 118 -6.47 -4.18 11.90
C GLU A 118 -6.34 -2.64 11.85
N ASP A 119 -5.09 -2.14 11.93
CA ASP A 119 -4.83 -0.71 11.81
C ASP A 119 -5.27 -0.16 10.45
N HIS A 120 -5.84 1.02 10.44
CA HIS A 120 -6.28 1.72 9.23
C HIS A 120 -6.41 3.22 9.43
N ILE A 121 -6.53 3.96 8.35
CA ILE A 121 -6.85 5.38 8.36
C ILE A 121 -8.34 5.52 8.11
N MET A 122 -9.05 6.20 9.02
CA MET A 122 -10.48 6.44 8.91
C MET A 122 -10.74 7.85 8.38
N LEU A 123 -11.53 7.93 7.31
CA LEU A 123 -12.06 9.16 6.75
C LEU A 123 -13.47 9.35 7.31
N MET A 124 -13.70 10.43 8.06
CA MET A 124 -14.94 10.64 8.79
C MET A 124 -15.75 11.81 8.21
N ASN A 125 -17.07 11.68 8.28
CA ASN A 125 -18.03 12.67 7.77
C ASN A 125 -17.77 13.03 6.29
N VAL A 126 -17.48 11.99 5.51
CA VAL A 126 -17.22 12.16 4.08
C VAL A 126 -18.48 12.60 3.34
N THR A 127 -18.29 13.42 2.30
CA THR A 127 -19.41 13.83 1.46
C THR A 127 -19.85 12.69 0.52
N ASP A 128 -21.10 12.75 0.01
CA ASP A 128 -21.66 11.80 -0.93
C ASP A 128 -20.89 11.70 -2.26
N LYS A 129 -19.98 12.63 -2.52
CA LYS A 129 -19.11 12.63 -3.71
C LYS A 129 -17.95 11.64 -3.62
N LEU A 130 -17.52 11.30 -2.41
CA LEU A 130 -16.35 10.42 -2.22
C LEU A 130 -16.54 9.02 -2.86
N PRO A 131 -17.71 8.37 -2.79
CA PRO A 131 -17.92 7.07 -3.42
C PRO A 131 -17.81 7.07 -4.94
N ASP A 132 -17.95 8.23 -5.59
CA ASP A 132 -17.84 8.35 -7.05
C ASP A 132 -16.40 8.66 -7.51
N MET A 133 -15.50 8.96 -6.57
CA MET A 133 -14.09 9.22 -6.84
C MET A 133 -13.32 7.92 -7.12
N GLN A 134 -12.50 7.91 -8.16
CA GLN A 134 -11.62 6.78 -8.49
C GLN A 134 -10.30 6.83 -7.71
N SER A 135 -9.90 8.01 -7.28
CA SER A 135 -8.69 8.23 -6.47
C SER A 135 -8.81 9.46 -5.59
N ILE A 136 -8.07 9.47 -4.49
CA ILE A 136 -7.93 10.60 -3.57
C ILE A 136 -6.46 10.76 -3.18
N ASP A 137 -6.04 11.98 -2.91
CA ASP A 137 -4.70 12.27 -2.41
C ASP A 137 -4.75 12.58 -0.92
N LEU A 138 -4.01 11.82 -0.13
CA LEU A 138 -3.84 12.08 1.30
C LEU A 138 -2.38 12.42 1.59
N THR A 139 -2.19 13.41 2.46
CA THR A 139 -0.87 13.73 3.00
C THR A 139 -0.67 12.95 4.30
N LEU A 140 0.27 12.02 4.29
CA LEU A 140 0.72 11.27 5.44
C LEU A 140 1.88 12.01 6.11
N ARG A 141 1.88 12.06 7.42
CA ARG A 141 2.95 12.68 8.20
C ARG A 141 3.61 11.64 9.10
N PHE A 142 4.87 11.39 8.85
CA PHE A 142 5.75 10.60 9.68
C PHE A 142 6.52 11.48 10.65
N LYS A 143 6.88 10.94 11.80
CA LYS A 143 7.59 11.69 12.85
C LYS A 143 9.01 12.05 12.44
N LYS A 144 9.75 11.11 11.83
CA LYS A 144 11.12 11.30 11.37
C LYS A 144 11.19 11.58 9.86
N ALA A 145 10.56 10.76 9.03
CA ALA A 145 10.64 10.88 7.57
C ALA A 145 9.94 12.14 7.03
N GLY A 146 8.98 12.74 7.77
CA GLY A 146 8.31 13.96 7.37
C GLY A 146 6.97 13.74 6.66
N LYS A 147 6.61 14.60 5.68
CA LYS A 147 5.31 14.60 5.00
C LYS A 147 5.43 14.06 3.58
N VAL A 148 4.51 13.21 3.18
CA VAL A 148 4.42 12.68 1.81
C VAL A 148 2.97 12.62 1.37
N THR A 149 2.68 13.09 0.15
CA THR A 149 1.35 12.96 -0.46
C THR A 149 1.31 11.68 -1.27
N VAL A 150 0.28 10.87 -1.01
CA VAL A 150 0.07 9.55 -1.62
C VAL A 150 -1.29 9.53 -2.27
N THR A 151 -1.36 9.03 -3.50
CA THR A 151 -2.61 8.80 -4.24
C THR A 151 -3.17 7.43 -3.91
N PHE A 152 -4.35 7.39 -3.34
CA PHE A 152 -5.09 6.16 -3.01
C PHE A 152 -6.12 5.89 -4.09
N LYS A 153 -6.11 4.69 -4.65
CA LYS A 153 -7.11 4.25 -5.64
C LYS A 153 -8.30 3.63 -4.94
N LYS A 154 -9.50 3.87 -5.48
CA LYS A 154 -10.69 3.19 -5.01
C LYS A 154 -10.59 1.69 -5.26
N LYS A 155 -10.96 0.90 -4.26
CA LYS A 155 -11.11 -0.55 -4.37
C LYS A 155 -12.54 -0.92 -4.03
N ASP A 156 -13.24 -1.50 -5.00
CA ASP A 156 -14.56 -2.06 -4.74
C ASP A 156 -14.41 -3.40 -4.03
N LEU A 157 -15.17 -3.59 -2.95
CA LEU A 157 -15.32 -4.90 -2.33
C LEU A 157 -16.11 -5.78 -3.31
N LYS A 158 -15.40 -6.51 -4.17
CA LYS A 158 -16.01 -7.61 -4.89
C LYS A 158 -16.39 -8.65 -3.84
N VAL A 159 -17.67 -8.75 -3.53
CA VAL A 159 -18.20 -9.94 -2.85
C VAL A 159 -17.92 -11.09 -3.81
N SER A 160 -16.92 -11.90 -3.47
CA SER A 160 -16.66 -13.14 -4.20
C SER A 160 -17.83 -14.06 -3.92
N CYS A 161 -18.84 -14.03 -4.81
CA CYS A 161 -19.86 -15.06 -4.85
C CYS A 161 -19.20 -16.33 -5.41
N CYS A 162 -18.42 -17.01 -4.59
CA CYS A 162 -18.19 -18.43 -4.77
C CYS A 162 -19.46 -19.16 -4.38
N ALA A 163 -20.50 -19.08 -5.24
CA ALA A 163 -21.59 -20.01 -5.19
C ALA A 163 -21.02 -21.37 -5.59
N GLY A 164 -20.77 -22.21 -4.56
CA GLY A 164 -20.52 -23.61 -4.77
C GLY A 164 -21.75 -24.24 -5.45
N HIS A 165 -21.52 -24.79 -6.62
CA HIS A 165 -22.45 -25.75 -7.21
C HIS A 165 -21.95 -27.12 -6.75
N SER A 166 -22.75 -27.72 -5.89
CA SER A 166 -22.77 -29.15 -5.60
C SER A 166 -23.19 -29.92 -6.82
#